data_22a686bbb68a0e1e520775daa5fed394
#
_entry.id   22a686bbb68a0e1e520775daa5fed394
#
_cell.length_a   1.000
_cell.length_b   1.000
_cell.length_c   1.000
_cell.angle_alpha   90.00
_cell.angle_beta   90.00
_cell.angle_gamma   90.00
#
_symmetry.space_group_name_H-M   'P 1'
#
loop_
_entity.id
_entity.type
_entity.pdbx_description
1 polymer ?
#
loop_
_entity_poly.entity_id
_entity_poly.type
_entity_poly.pdbx_seq_one_letter_code
_entity_poly.pdbx_strand_id
1 'polypeptide(L)'
;MMKKSNIVRLLCLAVFTAGAIEAAADTKTLTVTLKNPLNVRRADVPVVLQLKDVPFNVKDVVVRCEGREVASQIDDLDRDLHNDELAFVIDMDAKGKKVVTVDLYSEKQADRSYPRRTYGDMIMRDNKTKVKNGFRSYVHSVSVPEGVDVFHLLHHHGADFESELVAYRVYFDERQTFDLYGKYKKQLELETSQFYPDDKQLADGYGDDVLWAGKTVGLGALRGWDGEKPTMVSPVLSRGQRMVASGPVRTIVELTDEGWQLSGETFNMRQNVIIYAGHRDCEVHAWVDTPAKDVKFATGVINLNDKMYSDHRGLVGDWGGNWPNGAKDSIAGKPKIVVGLAVNVPEKYVDSEPTTEKDQYLYVMHTAGGNYLTYNMAFTCDKETFGYKDAKEWFAWMKQWKKELDNPVTVTIE
;
A
#
# COMPACT_ATOMS: atom_id res chain seq x y z
N MET A 1 -90.27 -13.49 26.07
CA MET A 1 -89.17 -14.09 26.85
C MET A 1 -88.24 -14.80 25.88
N MET A 2 -87.16 -14.15 25.50
CA MET A 2 -86.19 -14.71 24.57
C MET A 2 -85.00 -15.22 25.37
N LYS A 3 -84.68 -16.52 25.22
CA LYS A 3 -83.48 -17.14 25.83
C LYS A 3 -82.27 -16.76 24.99
N LYS A 4 -81.26 -16.16 25.62
CA LYS A 4 -79.93 -15.90 25.04
C LYS A 4 -79.10 -17.17 25.14
N SER A 5 -78.69 -17.70 23.98
CA SER A 5 -77.72 -18.77 23.87
C SER A 5 -76.28 -18.21 23.92
N ASN A 6 -75.49 -18.65 24.88
CA ASN A 6 -74.07 -18.33 24.97
C ASN A 6 -73.23 -19.31 24.16
N ILE A 7 -72.68 -18.88 23.05
CA ILE A 7 -71.69 -19.64 22.28
C ILE A 7 -70.30 -19.28 22.84
N VAL A 8 -69.70 -20.25 23.53
CA VAL A 8 -68.26 -20.14 23.95
C VAL A 8 -67.42 -20.53 22.72
N ARG A 9 -66.73 -19.58 22.18
CA ARG A 9 -65.71 -19.84 21.14
C ARG A 9 -64.37 -20.23 21.83
N LEU A 10 -64.00 -21.50 21.67
CA LEU A 10 -62.68 -22.02 22.08
C LEU A 10 -61.65 -21.56 21.04
N LEU A 11 -60.78 -20.68 21.46
CA LEU A 11 -59.64 -20.21 20.62
C LEU A 11 -58.48 -21.19 20.85
N CYS A 12 -58.23 -22.09 19.90
CA CYS A 12 -57.02 -22.92 19.89
C CYS A 12 -55.85 -22.05 19.45
N LEU A 13 -54.97 -21.69 20.37
CA LEU A 13 -53.70 -21.02 20.10
C LEU A 13 -52.68 -22.11 19.67
N ALA A 14 -52.46 -22.26 18.37
CA ALA A 14 -51.35 -23.10 17.87
C ALA A 14 -50.06 -22.32 18.04
N VAL A 15 -49.23 -22.70 19.00
CA VAL A 15 -47.86 -22.19 19.16
C VAL A 15 -47.01 -22.92 18.11
N PHE A 16 -46.74 -22.23 17.02
CA PHE A 16 -45.65 -22.63 16.09
C PHE A 16 -44.32 -22.30 16.76
N THR A 17 -43.64 -23.27 17.34
CA THR A 17 -42.22 -23.19 17.61
C THR A 17 -41.50 -23.33 16.29
N ALA A 18 -41.21 -22.21 15.63
CA ALA A 18 -40.23 -22.20 14.56
C ALA A 18 -38.87 -22.49 15.21
N GLY A 19 -38.45 -23.74 15.17
CA GLY A 19 -37.04 -24.07 15.43
C GLY A 19 -36.20 -23.38 14.38
N ALA A 20 -35.44 -22.38 14.79
CA ALA A 20 -34.37 -21.85 13.95
C ALA A 20 -33.38 -23.00 13.71
N ILE A 21 -33.41 -23.56 12.49
CA ILE A 21 -32.29 -24.40 12.04
C ILE A 21 -31.15 -23.43 11.89
N GLU A 22 -30.25 -23.36 12.87
CA GLU A 22 -28.95 -22.73 12.68
C GLU A 22 -28.27 -23.51 11.56
N ALA A 23 -28.17 -22.89 10.38
CA ALA A 23 -27.36 -23.44 9.31
C ALA A 23 -25.94 -23.53 9.84
N ALA A 24 -25.34 -24.70 9.84
CA ALA A 24 -23.94 -24.86 10.23
C ALA A 24 -23.09 -23.95 9.32
N ALA A 25 -22.19 -23.18 9.91
CA ALA A 25 -21.29 -22.33 9.14
C ALA A 25 -20.44 -23.20 8.20
N ASP A 26 -20.38 -22.82 6.93
CA ASP A 26 -19.49 -23.48 5.98
C ASP A 26 -18.05 -23.24 6.38
N THR A 27 -17.23 -24.29 6.29
CA THR A 27 -15.82 -24.26 6.66
C THR A 27 -14.98 -24.91 5.58
N LYS A 28 -13.75 -24.38 5.36
CA LYS A 28 -12.77 -24.98 4.47
C LYS A 28 -11.38 -24.83 5.08
N THR A 29 -10.65 -25.92 5.17
CA THR A 29 -9.25 -25.90 5.60
C THR A 29 -8.35 -26.06 4.38
N LEU A 30 -7.34 -25.21 4.28
CA LEU A 30 -6.30 -25.27 3.26
C LEU A 30 -4.97 -25.61 3.94
N THR A 31 -4.19 -26.44 3.28
CA THR A 31 -2.78 -26.68 3.63
C THR A 31 -1.91 -25.89 2.65
N VAL A 32 -1.17 -24.89 3.16
CA VAL A 32 -0.32 -24.02 2.36
C VAL A 32 1.14 -24.36 2.61
N THR A 33 1.81 -24.82 1.58
CA THR A 33 3.26 -25.09 1.61
C THR A 33 4.03 -23.90 1.06
N LEU A 34 4.93 -23.34 1.88
CA LEU A 34 5.80 -22.22 1.54
C LEU A 34 7.25 -22.72 1.41
N LYS A 35 7.97 -22.26 0.35
CA LYS A 35 9.39 -22.59 0.18
C LYS A 35 10.19 -21.34 -0.18
N ASN A 36 11.21 -21.03 0.60
CA ASN A 36 12.18 -19.99 0.30
C ASN A 36 13.24 -20.53 -0.67
N PRO A 37 13.31 -20.06 -1.93
CA PRO A 37 14.29 -20.56 -2.88
C PRO A 37 15.70 -20.03 -2.64
N LEU A 38 15.89 -19.03 -1.75
CA LEU A 38 17.16 -18.36 -1.52
C LEU A 38 17.92 -18.94 -0.31
N ASN A 39 19.24 -18.84 -0.34
CA ASN A 39 20.10 -19.21 0.78
C ASN A 39 20.33 -18.04 1.75
N VAL A 40 19.24 -17.31 2.06
CA VAL A 40 19.20 -16.23 3.06
C VAL A 40 17.88 -16.34 3.81
N ARG A 41 17.91 -15.98 5.10
CA ARG A 41 16.68 -15.84 5.89
C ARG A 41 15.93 -14.59 5.41
N ARG A 42 14.62 -14.70 5.31
CA ARG A 42 13.72 -13.59 4.96
C ARG A 42 12.74 -13.39 6.10
N ALA A 43 12.69 -12.18 6.63
CA ALA A 43 11.73 -11.81 7.65
C ALA A 43 10.44 -11.27 7.02
N ASP A 44 9.32 -11.46 7.71
CA ASP A 44 8.01 -10.90 7.36
C ASP A 44 7.62 -11.09 5.88
N VAL A 45 7.92 -12.27 5.30
CA VAL A 45 7.59 -12.55 3.89
C VAL A 45 6.08 -12.46 3.68
N PRO A 46 5.59 -11.59 2.77
CA PRO A 46 4.18 -11.51 2.46
C PRO A 46 3.69 -12.78 1.77
N VAL A 47 2.54 -13.26 2.19
CA VAL A 47 1.78 -14.34 1.55
C VAL A 47 0.35 -13.86 1.34
N VAL A 48 -0.09 -13.89 0.09
CA VAL A 48 -1.45 -13.51 -0.31
C VAL A 48 -2.11 -14.68 -0.98
N LEU A 49 -3.27 -15.07 -0.48
CA LEU A 49 -4.09 -16.15 -1.04
C LEU A 49 -5.38 -15.55 -1.61
N GLN A 50 -5.69 -15.89 -2.86
CA GLN A 50 -6.95 -15.52 -3.50
C GLN A 50 -8.10 -16.36 -2.93
N LEU A 51 -9.20 -15.72 -2.58
CA LEU A 51 -10.39 -16.38 -1.99
C LEU A 51 -11.48 -16.69 -3.00
N LYS A 52 -11.36 -16.23 -4.25
CA LYS A 52 -12.36 -16.38 -5.32
C LYS A 52 -12.80 -17.82 -5.60
N ASP A 53 -11.94 -18.83 -5.32
CA ASP A 53 -12.22 -20.24 -5.52
C ASP A 53 -12.78 -20.93 -4.26
N VAL A 54 -13.07 -20.16 -3.21
CA VAL A 54 -13.75 -20.63 -2.00
C VAL A 54 -15.27 -20.59 -2.28
N PRO A 55 -16.04 -21.67 -2.02
CA PRO A 55 -17.45 -21.76 -2.42
C PRO A 55 -18.40 -20.91 -1.57
N PHE A 56 -17.89 -20.11 -0.65
CA PHE A 56 -18.64 -19.20 0.22
C PHE A 56 -17.85 -17.91 0.47
N ASN A 57 -18.55 -16.84 0.85
CA ASN A 57 -17.90 -15.61 1.30
C ASN A 57 -17.17 -15.86 2.64
N VAL A 58 -15.87 -15.68 2.65
CA VAL A 58 -15.04 -15.88 3.85
C VAL A 58 -15.18 -14.67 4.77
N LYS A 59 -15.78 -14.88 5.95
CA LYS A 59 -15.98 -13.82 6.96
C LYS A 59 -15.03 -13.90 8.15
N ASP A 60 -14.37 -15.04 8.33
CA ASP A 60 -13.35 -15.22 9.37
C ASP A 60 -12.29 -16.22 8.91
N VAL A 61 -11.09 -16.07 9.46
CA VAL A 61 -9.94 -16.89 9.09
C VAL A 61 -9.06 -17.16 10.30
N VAL A 62 -8.46 -18.34 10.35
CA VAL A 62 -7.40 -18.67 11.31
C VAL A 62 -6.22 -19.27 10.57
N VAL A 63 -5.11 -18.56 10.60
CA VAL A 63 -3.84 -19.01 10.02
C VAL A 63 -2.95 -19.58 11.11
N ARG A 64 -2.43 -20.80 10.94
CA ARG A 64 -1.53 -21.42 11.90
C ARG A 64 -0.26 -21.95 11.23
N CYS A 65 0.87 -21.67 11.84
CA CYS A 65 2.15 -22.25 11.47
C CYS A 65 2.79 -22.87 12.71
N GLU A 66 3.22 -24.13 12.61
CA GLU A 66 3.85 -24.87 13.74
C GLU A 66 2.98 -24.84 15.02
N GLY A 67 1.66 -24.93 14.86
CA GLY A 67 0.68 -24.90 15.95
C GLY A 67 0.43 -23.52 16.56
N ARG A 68 1.09 -22.47 16.10
CA ARG A 68 0.88 -21.09 16.56
C ARG A 68 0.04 -20.30 15.56
N GLU A 69 -0.87 -19.49 16.09
CA GLU A 69 -1.66 -18.57 15.26
C GLU A 69 -0.76 -17.45 14.72
N VAL A 70 -0.96 -17.12 13.44
CA VAL A 70 -0.25 -16.08 12.71
C VAL A 70 -1.23 -14.94 12.44
N ALA A 71 -0.82 -13.71 12.69
CA ALA A 71 -1.63 -12.53 12.38
C ALA A 71 -1.97 -12.51 10.89
N SER A 72 -3.24 -12.37 10.60
CA SER A 72 -3.76 -12.42 9.24
C SER A 72 -4.85 -11.37 9.03
N GLN A 73 -5.15 -11.07 7.77
CA GLN A 73 -6.07 -10.04 7.34
C GLN A 73 -6.81 -10.54 6.10
N ILE A 74 -8.13 -10.34 6.05
CA ILE A 74 -8.94 -10.55 4.85
C ILE A 74 -9.41 -9.19 4.34
N ASP A 75 -9.32 -8.99 3.03
CA ASP A 75 -9.63 -7.72 2.39
C ASP A 75 -10.63 -7.92 1.24
N ASP A 76 -11.64 -7.03 1.22
CA ASP A 76 -12.56 -6.79 0.11
C ASP A 76 -11.98 -5.66 -0.75
N LEU A 77 -11.44 -6.01 -1.91
CA LEU A 77 -10.69 -5.07 -2.75
C LEU A 77 -11.59 -4.19 -3.61
N ASP A 78 -12.77 -4.68 -3.99
CA ASP A 78 -13.67 -4.00 -4.92
C ASP A 78 -14.98 -3.49 -4.31
N ARG A 79 -15.23 -3.79 -3.02
CA ARG A 79 -16.40 -3.41 -2.23
C ARG A 79 -17.70 -4.10 -2.65
N ASP A 80 -17.61 -5.30 -3.11
CA ASP A 80 -18.78 -6.11 -3.40
C ASP A 80 -19.32 -6.87 -2.16
N LEU A 81 -18.71 -6.66 -0.99
CA LEU A 81 -18.97 -7.30 0.30
C LEU A 81 -18.51 -8.76 0.37
N HIS A 82 -17.70 -9.21 -0.58
CA HIS A 82 -17.00 -10.48 -0.53
C HIS A 82 -15.50 -10.21 -0.33
N ASN A 83 -14.89 -10.95 0.57
CA ASN A 83 -13.45 -10.83 0.75
C ASN A 83 -12.71 -11.53 -0.39
N ASP A 84 -11.82 -10.81 -1.06
CA ASP A 84 -11.06 -11.26 -2.23
C ASP A 84 -9.77 -11.97 -1.86
N GLU A 85 -9.11 -11.46 -0.82
CA GLU A 85 -7.76 -11.90 -0.46
C GLU A 85 -7.61 -12.13 1.04
N LEU A 86 -6.83 -13.16 1.36
CA LEU A 86 -6.24 -13.38 2.68
C LEU A 86 -4.76 -13.05 2.62
N ALA A 87 -4.29 -12.15 3.49
CA ALA A 87 -2.89 -11.79 3.63
C ALA A 87 -2.34 -12.14 5.02
N PHE A 88 -1.09 -12.59 5.08
CA PHE A 88 -0.30 -12.74 6.30
C PHE A 88 1.18 -12.57 5.99
N VAL A 89 2.00 -12.30 7.01
CA VAL A 89 3.46 -12.27 6.88
C VAL A 89 4.09 -13.36 7.73
N ILE A 90 5.19 -13.93 7.24
CA ILE A 90 5.85 -15.04 7.92
C ILE A 90 7.37 -15.05 7.67
N ASP A 91 8.14 -15.34 8.70
CA ASP A 91 9.60 -15.54 8.59
C ASP A 91 9.91 -16.84 7.85
N MET A 92 10.86 -16.79 6.94
CA MET A 92 11.34 -17.96 6.21
C MET A 92 12.85 -18.12 6.37
N ASP A 93 13.29 -19.27 6.84
CA ASP A 93 14.72 -19.61 6.91
C ASP A 93 15.34 -19.74 5.51
N ALA A 94 16.67 -19.67 5.45
CA ALA A 94 17.43 -19.93 4.22
C ALA A 94 17.12 -21.33 3.68
N LYS A 95 16.68 -21.42 2.40
CA LYS A 95 16.22 -22.68 1.78
C LYS A 95 15.10 -23.39 2.56
N GLY A 96 14.45 -22.68 3.49
CA GLY A 96 13.44 -23.23 4.39
C GLY A 96 12.14 -23.58 3.70
N LYS A 97 11.43 -24.53 4.30
CA LYS A 97 10.05 -24.90 3.97
C LYS A 97 9.20 -24.74 5.22
N LYS A 98 8.01 -24.16 5.08
CA LYS A 98 6.99 -24.13 6.14
C LYS A 98 5.66 -24.64 5.60
N VAL A 99 4.89 -25.27 6.49
CA VAL A 99 3.51 -25.67 6.22
C VAL A 99 2.61 -24.85 7.13
N VAL A 100 1.66 -24.19 6.51
CA VAL A 100 0.69 -23.33 7.17
C VAL A 100 -0.69 -23.92 6.97
N THR A 101 -1.47 -24.02 8.03
CA THR A 101 -2.87 -24.40 7.97
C THR A 101 -3.71 -23.13 7.99
N VAL A 102 -4.68 -23.04 7.08
CA VAL A 102 -5.62 -21.93 6.95
C VAL A 102 -7.02 -22.46 7.06
N ASP A 103 -7.71 -22.13 8.15
CA ASP A 103 -9.11 -22.44 8.35
C ASP A 103 -9.96 -21.23 7.95
N LEU A 104 -10.85 -21.43 6.98
CA LEU A 104 -11.74 -20.41 6.41
C LEU A 104 -13.18 -20.69 6.88
N TYR A 105 -13.93 -19.64 7.21
CA TYR A 105 -15.27 -19.72 7.74
C TYR A 105 -16.23 -18.75 7.04
N SER A 106 -17.44 -19.20 6.75
CA SER A 106 -18.52 -18.35 6.20
C SER A 106 -19.15 -17.42 7.25
N GLU A 107 -18.91 -17.69 8.53
CA GLU A 107 -19.39 -16.88 9.65
C GLU A 107 -18.26 -16.57 10.62
N LYS A 108 -18.38 -15.43 11.30
CA LYS A 108 -17.40 -15.01 12.31
C LYS A 108 -17.38 -16.01 13.48
N GLN A 109 -16.21 -16.55 13.78
CA GLN A 109 -16.02 -17.58 14.83
C GLN A 109 -15.66 -16.94 16.17
N ALA A 110 -14.84 -15.90 16.15
CA ALA A 110 -14.40 -15.19 17.36
C ALA A 110 -13.98 -13.76 17.06
N ASP A 111 -13.99 -12.91 18.07
CA ASP A 111 -13.35 -11.59 17.99
C ASP A 111 -11.85 -11.75 18.16
N ARG A 112 -11.12 -11.76 17.02
CA ARG A 112 -9.66 -11.76 16.99
C ARG A 112 -9.16 -10.35 16.78
N SER A 113 -8.15 -9.99 17.54
CA SER A 113 -7.45 -8.72 17.38
C SER A 113 -5.95 -9.00 17.39
N TYR A 114 -5.28 -8.63 16.31
CA TYR A 114 -3.84 -8.66 16.21
C TYR A 114 -3.27 -7.26 16.39
N PRO A 115 -2.08 -7.12 17.00
CA PRO A 115 -1.38 -5.84 17.02
C PRO A 115 -1.23 -5.31 15.59
N ARG A 116 -1.62 -4.07 15.36
CA ARG A 116 -1.42 -3.41 14.07
C ARG A 116 0.07 -3.21 13.82
N ARG A 117 0.54 -3.60 12.66
CA ARG A 117 1.90 -3.40 12.17
C ARG A 117 1.94 -2.52 10.93
N THR A 118 0.77 -2.21 10.35
CA THR A 118 0.59 -1.17 9.36
C THR A 118 -0.57 -0.26 9.75
N TYR A 119 -0.58 0.93 9.19
CA TYR A 119 -1.66 1.90 9.37
C TYR A 119 -1.78 2.75 8.11
N GLY A 120 -2.95 3.29 7.85
CA GLY A 120 -3.18 4.30 6.85
C GLY A 120 -4.54 4.93 7.00
N ASP A 121 -4.63 6.20 6.63
CA ASP A 121 -5.86 6.95 6.63
C ASP A 121 -5.89 8.05 5.56
N MET A 122 -7.04 8.69 5.45
CA MET A 122 -7.26 9.91 4.69
C MET A 122 -8.21 10.79 5.48
N ILE A 123 -7.82 12.04 5.75
CA ILE A 123 -8.53 12.94 6.66
C ILE A 123 -8.87 14.23 5.93
N MET A 124 -10.14 14.66 6.04
CA MET A 124 -10.54 16.00 5.59
C MET A 124 -9.96 17.07 6.52
N ARG A 125 -9.43 18.14 5.92
CA ARG A 125 -8.95 19.29 6.69
C ARG A 125 -10.11 19.97 7.40
N ASP A 126 -10.03 20.08 8.73
CA ASP A 126 -10.94 20.91 9.51
C ASP A 126 -10.28 22.26 9.84
N ASN A 127 -10.69 23.29 9.11
CA ASN A 127 -10.20 24.65 9.35
C ASN A 127 -10.82 25.32 10.58
N LYS A 128 -11.80 24.69 11.21
CA LYS A 128 -12.48 25.22 12.42
C LYS A 128 -11.80 24.75 13.69
N THR A 129 -11.16 23.59 13.67
CA THR A 129 -10.49 23.02 14.82
C THR A 129 -9.01 23.46 14.84
N LYS A 130 -8.66 24.32 15.77
CA LYS A 130 -7.26 24.74 15.97
C LYS A 130 -6.47 23.73 16.82
N VAL A 131 -7.14 22.71 17.33
CA VAL A 131 -6.52 21.66 18.13
C VAL A 131 -5.94 20.63 17.21
N LYS A 132 -4.62 20.54 17.14
CA LYS A 132 -3.92 19.50 16.38
C LYS A 132 -4.36 18.13 16.90
N ASN A 133 -4.77 17.25 16.01
CA ASN A 133 -5.27 15.91 16.30
C ASN A 133 -6.55 15.86 17.20
N GLY A 134 -7.28 16.96 17.30
CA GLY A 134 -8.46 17.02 18.18
C GLY A 134 -9.68 16.31 17.63
N PHE A 135 -10.14 16.73 16.45
CA PHE A 135 -11.26 16.11 15.75
C PHE A 135 -10.82 15.69 14.35
N ARG A 136 -11.14 14.46 13.97
CA ARG A 136 -10.72 13.87 12.71
C ARG A 136 -11.92 13.46 11.89
N SER A 137 -12.04 14.01 10.67
CA SER A 137 -13.04 13.61 9.68
C SER A 137 -12.42 12.63 8.72
N TYR A 138 -12.38 11.35 9.10
CA TYR A 138 -11.88 10.29 8.24
C TYR A 138 -12.78 10.09 7.03
N VAL A 139 -12.16 9.92 5.88
CA VAL A 139 -12.83 9.56 4.63
C VAL A 139 -12.14 8.33 4.02
N HIS A 140 -12.94 7.41 3.49
CA HIS A 140 -12.40 6.20 2.87
C HIS A 140 -12.14 6.36 1.38
N SER A 141 -12.83 7.28 0.72
CA SER A 141 -12.73 7.48 -0.72
C SER A 141 -13.10 8.92 -1.06
N VAL A 142 -12.31 9.50 -1.96
CA VAL A 142 -12.60 10.80 -2.57
C VAL A 142 -12.35 10.65 -4.07
N SER A 143 -13.29 11.12 -4.90
CA SER A 143 -13.11 11.22 -6.35
C SER A 143 -13.65 12.58 -6.81
N VAL A 144 -12.91 13.25 -7.68
CA VAL A 144 -13.27 14.60 -8.16
C VAL A 144 -12.92 14.75 -9.64
N PRO A 145 -13.66 15.62 -10.38
CA PRO A 145 -13.25 16.03 -11.70
C PRO A 145 -11.88 16.70 -11.72
N GLU A 146 -11.20 16.67 -12.87
CA GLU A 146 -9.96 17.44 -13.04
C GLU A 146 -10.16 18.93 -12.73
N GLY A 147 -9.14 19.56 -12.16
CA GLY A 147 -9.18 20.98 -11.78
C GLY A 147 -9.80 21.28 -10.42
N VAL A 148 -10.38 20.28 -9.73
CA VAL A 148 -10.82 20.44 -8.35
C VAL A 148 -9.63 20.27 -7.40
N ASP A 149 -9.37 21.30 -6.59
CA ASP A 149 -8.27 21.30 -5.64
C ASP A 149 -8.61 20.51 -4.37
N VAL A 150 -8.35 19.21 -4.39
CA VAL A 150 -8.48 18.32 -3.23
C VAL A 150 -7.21 18.33 -2.38
N PHE A 151 -6.06 18.62 -2.96
CA PHE A 151 -4.78 18.71 -2.26
C PHE A 151 -4.84 19.60 -1.01
N HIS A 152 -5.58 20.71 -1.08
CA HIS A 152 -5.78 21.61 0.07
C HIS A 152 -6.98 21.24 0.95
N LEU A 153 -7.86 20.35 0.50
CA LEU A 153 -9.02 19.90 1.28
C LEU A 153 -8.66 18.72 2.21
N LEU A 154 -7.68 17.94 1.84
CA LEU A 154 -7.19 16.85 2.68
C LEU A 154 -6.10 17.33 3.65
N HIS A 155 -6.08 16.77 4.85
CA HIS A 155 -5.16 17.20 5.91
C HIS A 155 -3.69 16.99 5.54
N HIS A 156 -3.37 15.83 4.96
CA HIS A 156 -2.01 15.47 4.50
C HIS A 156 -1.85 15.57 2.98
N HIS A 157 -2.75 16.28 2.30
CA HIS A 157 -2.72 16.42 0.84
C HIS A 157 -3.01 15.14 0.04
N GLY A 158 -3.50 14.09 0.68
CA GLY A 158 -3.84 12.79 0.12
C GLY A 158 -3.90 11.71 1.20
N ALA A 159 -3.90 10.45 0.78
CA ALA A 159 -3.81 9.31 1.68
C ALA A 159 -2.41 9.20 2.28
N ASP A 160 -2.31 8.87 3.55
CA ASP A 160 -1.06 8.48 4.20
C ASP A 160 -1.11 7.03 4.68
N PHE A 161 0.05 6.40 4.74
CA PHE A 161 0.16 4.99 5.13
C PHE A 161 1.58 4.65 5.60
N GLU A 162 1.68 3.66 6.47
CA GLU A 162 2.95 3.27 7.10
C GLU A 162 3.05 1.79 7.45
N SER A 163 4.28 1.32 7.56
CA SER A 163 4.66 0.18 8.39
C SER A 163 5.39 0.67 9.64
N GLU A 164 5.90 -0.24 10.46
CA GLU A 164 6.75 0.15 11.60
C GLU A 164 8.05 0.84 11.18
N LEU A 165 8.50 0.65 9.92
CA LEU A 165 9.81 1.10 9.46
C LEU A 165 9.78 2.48 8.81
N VAL A 166 8.77 2.78 8.01
CA VAL A 166 8.66 3.98 7.18
C VAL A 166 7.21 4.42 7.04
N ALA A 167 7.00 5.68 6.65
CA ALA A 167 5.68 6.13 6.25
C ALA A 167 5.74 6.94 4.94
N TYR A 168 4.61 6.91 4.24
CA TYR A 168 4.39 7.59 2.98
C TYR A 168 3.08 8.37 3.04
N ARG A 169 2.99 9.43 2.25
CA ARG A 169 1.71 9.98 1.79
C ARG A 169 1.76 10.15 0.28
N VAL A 170 0.64 10.01 -0.40
CA VAL A 170 0.56 10.23 -1.84
C VAL A 170 -0.27 11.47 -2.13
N TYR A 171 0.30 12.43 -2.86
CA TYR A 171 -0.38 13.67 -3.20
C TYR A 171 -1.58 13.45 -4.12
N PHE A 172 -2.70 14.09 -3.77
CA PHE A 172 -3.94 14.00 -4.52
C PHE A 172 -4.03 15.12 -5.57
N ASP A 173 -3.12 15.07 -6.52
CA ASP A 173 -3.05 15.95 -7.68
C ASP A 173 -2.45 15.22 -8.88
N GLU A 174 -2.19 15.92 -9.98
CA GLU A 174 -1.60 15.36 -11.21
C GLU A 174 -0.20 14.78 -11.03
N ARG A 175 0.49 15.15 -9.94
CA ARG A 175 1.83 14.64 -9.63
C ARG A 175 1.78 13.22 -9.08
N GLN A 176 0.79 12.88 -8.26
CA GLN A 176 0.71 11.61 -7.53
C GLN A 176 2.06 11.19 -6.93
N THR A 177 2.83 12.18 -6.49
CA THR A 177 4.17 11.97 -5.93
C THR A 177 4.05 11.50 -4.49
N PHE A 178 4.91 10.58 -4.11
CA PHE A 178 5.02 10.12 -2.73
C PHE A 178 5.92 11.05 -1.94
N ASP A 179 5.41 11.47 -0.79
CA ASP A 179 6.20 12.15 0.23
C ASP A 179 6.65 11.14 1.27
N LEU A 180 7.83 11.36 1.85
CA LEU A 180 8.52 10.36 2.65
C LEU A 180 8.66 10.83 4.09
N TYR A 181 8.15 10.03 5.03
CA TYR A 181 8.29 10.27 6.46
C TYR A 181 9.29 9.28 7.04
N GLY A 182 10.47 9.78 7.39
CA GLY A 182 11.56 8.98 7.96
C GLY A 182 11.45 8.88 9.46
N LYS A 183 11.56 7.67 10.00
CA LYS A 183 11.38 7.35 11.42
C LYS A 183 12.71 7.19 12.15
N TYR A 184 12.74 7.51 13.43
CA TYR A 184 13.88 7.19 14.30
C TYR A 184 13.80 5.79 14.89
N LYS A 185 12.59 5.32 15.20
CA LYS A 185 12.30 4.05 15.86
C LYS A 185 11.34 3.21 15.02
N LYS A 186 11.37 1.90 15.21
CA LYS A 186 10.39 0.99 14.62
C LYS A 186 9.07 1.07 15.37
N GLN A 187 8.13 1.88 14.89
CA GLN A 187 6.81 2.07 15.49
C GLN A 187 5.83 2.67 14.49
N LEU A 188 4.53 2.55 14.74
CA LEU A 188 3.52 3.30 14.00
C LEU A 188 3.40 4.70 14.57
N GLU A 189 3.31 5.73 13.74
CA GLU A 189 3.34 7.14 14.16
C GLU A 189 2.22 7.99 13.55
N LEU A 190 1.71 7.63 12.35
CA LEU A 190 0.80 8.48 11.58
C LEU A 190 -0.53 8.73 12.31
N GLU A 191 -1.09 7.74 12.98
CA GLU A 191 -2.33 7.91 13.74
C GLU A 191 -2.25 9.05 14.78
N THR A 192 -1.05 9.32 15.29
CA THR A 192 -0.82 10.35 16.31
C THR A 192 -0.12 11.60 15.81
N SER A 193 0.84 11.49 14.90
CA SER A 193 1.57 12.63 14.32
C SER A 193 0.83 13.28 13.15
N GLN A 194 -0.02 12.51 12.44
CA GLN A 194 -0.71 12.95 11.23
C GLN A 194 0.27 13.58 10.23
N PHE A 195 1.41 12.94 10.01
CA PHE A 195 2.51 13.42 9.17
C PHE A 195 3.20 14.72 9.61
N TYR A 196 2.66 15.41 10.61
CA TYR A 196 3.14 16.69 11.12
C TYR A 196 3.39 16.62 12.62
N PRO A 197 4.49 15.97 13.08
CA PRO A 197 4.81 15.87 14.50
C PRO A 197 4.99 17.26 15.12
N ASP A 198 4.59 17.39 16.38
CA ASP A 198 4.89 18.59 17.16
C ASP A 198 6.27 18.47 17.84
N ASP A 199 6.73 19.59 18.47
CA ASP A 199 8.03 19.64 19.11
C ASP A 199 8.21 18.56 20.20
N LYS A 200 7.12 18.20 20.91
CA LYS A 200 7.16 17.14 21.91
C LYS A 200 7.32 15.77 21.25
N GLN A 201 6.57 15.48 20.19
CA GLN A 201 6.70 14.24 19.45
C GLN A 201 8.10 14.09 18.84
N LEU A 202 8.66 15.18 18.27
CA LEU A 202 10.04 15.19 17.78
C LEU A 202 11.05 14.91 18.89
N ALA A 203 10.88 15.50 20.06
CA ALA A 203 11.73 15.26 21.23
C ALA A 203 11.59 13.81 21.76
N ASP A 204 10.40 13.20 21.65
CA ASP A 204 10.13 11.80 21.99
C ASP A 204 10.65 10.81 20.90
N GLY A 205 11.24 11.33 19.81
CA GLY A 205 11.86 10.55 18.74
C GLY A 205 10.89 10.07 17.67
N TYR A 206 9.83 10.82 17.42
CA TYR A 206 9.02 10.66 16.19
C TYR A 206 9.82 11.10 14.98
N GLY A 207 9.47 10.52 13.84
CA GLY A 207 10.02 10.89 12.55
C GLY A 207 9.48 12.22 12.02
N ASP A 208 9.81 12.52 10.77
CA ASP A 208 9.43 13.75 10.10
C ASP A 208 9.59 13.58 8.57
N ASP A 209 9.09 14.55 7.79
CA ASP A 209 9.31 14.65 6.36
C ASP A 209 10.83 14.70 6.04
N VAL A 210 11.25 13.90 5.04
CA VAL A 210 12.67 13.74 4.69
C VAL A 210 13.00 14.03 3.23
N LEU A 211 12.00 14.29 2.37
CA LEU A 211 12.24 14.46 0.94
C LEU A 211 11.44 15.63 0.33
N TRP A 212 12.14 16.51 -0.38
CA TRP A 212 11.53 17.44 -1.33
C TRP A 212 11.64 16.90 -2.75
N ALA A 213 10.54 16.37 -3.30
CA ALA A 213 10.52 15.80 -4.66
C ALA A 213 10.40 16.85 -5.78
N GLY A 214 9.87 18.04 -5.49
CA GLY A 214 9.65 19.09 -6.49
C GLY A 214 8.74 18.64 -7.63
N LYS A 215 9.25 18.74 -8.87
CA LYS A 215 8.54 18.33 -10.10
C LYS A 215 9.00 16.97 -10.64
N THR A 216 9.96 16.33 -9.98
CA THR A 216 10.50 15.03 -10.39
C THR A 216 9.54 13.89 -10.03
N VAL A 217 9.92 12.66 -10.33
CA VAL A 217 9.20 11.46 -9.83
C VAL A 217 9.35 11.25 -8.31
N GLY A 218 10.21 12.03 -7.65
CA GLY A 218 10.53 11.85 -6.24
C GLY A 218 11.04 10.45 -5.97
N LEU A 219 10.21 9.61 -5.35
CA LEU A 219 10.40 8.18 -5.23
C LEU A 219 9.18 7.47 -5.84
N GLY A 220 9.38 6.76 -6.94
CA GLY A 220 8.44 5.78 -7.44
C GLY A 220 7.11 6.32 -7.99
N ALA A 221 6.93 7.64 -8.15
CA ALA A 221 5.70 8.13 -8.76
C ALA A 221 5.57 7.65 -10.22
N LEU A 222 4.40 7.13 -10.58
CA LEU A 222 4.11 6.75 -11.95
C LEU A 222 3.88 8.01 -12.79
N ARG A 223 4.44 8.03 -14.00
CA ARG A 223 4.32 9.09 -15.01
C ARG A 223 3.93 8.49 -16.34
N GLY A 224 3.31 9.29 -17.20
CA GLY A 224 3.30 9.02 -18.61
C GLY A 224 4.68 9.26 -19.23
N TRP A 225 4.91 8.73 -20.42
CA TRP A 225 6.11 8.99 -21.21
C TRP A 225 5.70 9.49 -22.60
N ASP A 226 6.12 10.70 -23.00
CA ASP A 226 5.75 11.31 -24.27
C ASP A 226 6.69 10.96 -25.44
N GLY A 227 7.69 10.12 -25.17
CA GLY A 227 8.75 9.75 -26.12
C GLY A 227 10.10 10.41 -25.81
N GLU A 228 10.11 11.50 -25.03
CA GLU A 228 11.33 12.25 -24.68
C GLU A 228 11.48 12.44 -23.17
N LYS A 229 10.37 12.69 -22.44
CA LYS A 229 10.37 13.02 -21.02
C LYS A 229 9.12 12.47 -20.30
N PRO A 230 9.18 12.36 -18.96
CA PRO A 230 8.02 12.00 -18.17
C PRO A 230 6.97 13.13 -18.16
N THR A 231 5.70 12.76 -18.20
CA THR A 231 4.56 13.66 -18.12
C THR A 231 3.76 13.40 -16.85
N MET A 232 3.08 14.44 -16.34
CA MET A 232 2.15 14.28 -15.22
C MET A 232 0.93 13.44 -15.63
N VAL A 233 0.20 12.92 -14.65
CA VAL A 233 -1.05 12.20 -14.88
C VAL A 233 -2.15 13.24 -15.16
N SER A 234 -2.13 13.78 -16.37
CA SER A 234 -3.03 14.84 -16.85
C SER A 234 -2.89 14.97 -18.39
N PRO A 235 -3.97 15.34 -19.14
CA PRO A 235 -5.33 15.56 -18.60
C PRO A 235 -6.06 14.25 -18.29
N VAL A 236 -7.00 14.34 -17.33
CA VAL A 236 -7.91 13.25 -16.93
C VAL A 236 -9.35 13.79 -16.92
N LEU A 237 -10.36 12.94 -16.88
CA LEU A 237 -11.75 13.36 -16.61
C LEU A 237 -11.99 13.49 -15.11
N SER A 238 -11.50 12.53 -14.34
CA SER A 238 -11.56 12.52 -12.88
C SER A 238 -10.37 11.76 -12.30
N ARG A 239 -10.08 12.06 -11.03
CA ARG A 239 -9.11 11.28 -10.23
C ARG A 239 -9.66 10.95 -8.87
N GLY A 240 -9.22 9.85 -8.32
CA GLY A 240 -9.65 9.37 -7.03
C GLY A 240 -8.52 8.79 -6.18
N GLN A 241 -8.73 8.80 -4.87
CA GLN A 241 -7.95 8.03 -3.91
C GLN A 241 -8.88 7.29 -2.96
N ARG A 242 -8.51 6.08 -2.59
CA ARG A 242 -9.27 5.22 -1.71
C ARG A 242 -8.36 4.44 -0.75
N MET A 243 -8.74 4.41 0.52
CA MET A 243 -8.18 3.45 1.48
C MET A 243 -8.90 2.11 1.27
N VAL A 244 -8.23 1.16 0.62
CA VAL A 244 -8.81 -0.18 0.37
C VAL A 244 -8.73 -1.01 1.64
N ALA A 245 -7.57 -1.05 2.27
CA ALA A 245 -7.32 -1.79 3.49
C ALA A 245 -6.36 -1.03 4.41
N SER A 246 -6.57 -1.14 5.72
CA SER A 246 -5.66 -0.65 6.76
C SER A 246 -5.77 -1.61 7.94
N GLY A 247 -4.81 -2.48 8.12
CA GLY A 247 -4.92 -3.60 9.05
C GLY A 247 -3.60 -4.06 9.66
N PRO A 248 -3.62 -5.18 10.39
CA PRO A 248 -2.44 -5.65 11.12
C PRO A 248 -1.30 -6.12 10.21
N VAL A 249 -1.62 -6.46 8.95
CA VAL A 249 -0.67 -7.13 8.03
C VAL A 249 -0.26 -6.23 6.88
N ARG A 250 -1.22 -5.52 6.29
CA ARG A 250 -0.94 -4.62 5.17
C ARG A 250 -1.90 -3.43 5.13
N THR A 251 -1.42 -2.36 4.51
CA THR A 251 -2.24 -1.23 4.09
C THR A 251 -2.22 -1.12 2.58
N ILE A 252 -3.38 -0.87 1.97
CA ILE A 252 -3.56 -0.71 0.53
C ILE A 252 -4.22 0.64 0.26
N VAL A 253 -3.55 1.47 -0.53
CA VAL A 253 -4.07 2.72 -1.07
C VAL A 253 -4.30 2.55 -2.56
N GLU A 254 -5.49 2.89 -3.04
CA GLU A 254 -5.82 2.90 -4.45
C GLU A 254 -5.88 4.32 -5.00
N LEU A 255 -5.27 4.51 -6.17
CA LEU A 255 -5.41 5.71 -6.99
C LEU A 255 -6.16 5.35 -8.27
N THR A 256 -7.05 6.24 -8.72
CA THR A 256 -7.79 6.07 -9.97
C THR A 256 -7.69 7.34 -10.80
N ASP A 257 -7.50 7.18 -12.12
CA ASP A 257 -7.47 8.25 -13.09
C ASP A 257 -8.36 7.83 -14.27
N GLU A 258 -9.52 8.45 -14.39
CA GLU A 258 -10.47 8.17 -15.46
C GLU A 258 -10.22 9.10 -16.64
N GLY A 259 -10.23 8.53 -17.85
CA GLY A 259 -10.06 9.25 -19.09
C GLY A 259 -8.70 9.93 -19.22
N TRP A 260 -7.62 9.30 -18.71
CA TRP A 260 -6.27 9.83 -18.89
C TRP A 260 -5.87 9.81 -20.36
N GLN A 261 -5.45 10.98 -20.86
CA GLN A 261 -4.99 11.16 -22.23
C GLN A 261 -3.46 11.14 -22.27
N LEU A 262 -2.88 10.15 -22.93
CA LEU A 262 -1.44 10.00 -23.06
C LEU A 262 -1.11 9.44 -24.45
N SER A 263 -0.20 10.10 -25.18
CA SER A 263 0.29 9.67 -26.51
C SER A 263 -0.81 9.41 -27.53
N GLY A 264 -1.92 10.19 -27.46
CA GLY A 264 -3.06 10.05 -28.38
C GLY A 264 -4.09 8.99 -28.00
N GLU A 265 -3.84 8.22 -26.97
CA GLU A 265 -4.75 7.25 -26.37
C GLU A 265 -5.52 7.87 -25.20
N THR A 266 -6.71 7.32 -24.92
CA THR A 266 -7.50 7.66 -23.73
C THR A 266 -7.90 6.37 -23.01
N PHE A 267 -7.58 6.26 -21.74
CA PHE A 267 -7.85 5.08 -20.93
C PHE A 267 -8.09 5.42 -19.48
N ASN A 268 -8.66 4.49 -18.72
CA ASN A 268 -8.76 4.56 -17.28
C ASN A 268 -7.59 3.80 -16.66
N MET A 269 -7.01 4.36 -15.61
CA MET A 269 -5.94 3.74 -14.86
C MET A 269 -6.33 3.57 -13.39
N ARG A 270 -5.95 2.45 -12.81
CA ARG A 270 -6.02 2.17 -11.39
C ARG A 270 -4.65 1.73 -10.90
N GLN A 271 -4.21 2.29 -9.78
CA GLN A 271 -2.98 1.88 -9.10
C GLN A 271 -3.31 1.44 -7.68
N ASN A 272 -2.77 0.31 -7.23
CA ASN A 272 -2.75 -0.07 -5.82
C ASN A 272 -1.32 0.04 -5.30
N VAL A 273 -1.15 0.77 -4.22
CA VAL A 273 0.10 0.90 -3.47
C VAL A 273 -0.05 0.13 -2.18
N ILE A 274 0.78 -0.89 -1.98
CA ILE A 274 0.66 -1.84 -0.88
C ILE A 274 1.92 -1.80 -0.03
N ILE A 275 1.76 -1.58 1.27
CA ILE A 275 2.83 -1.73 2.27
C ILE A 275 2.49 -2.86 3.22
N TYR A 276 3.48 -3.72 3.51
CA TYR A 276 3.33 -4.84 4.43
C TYR A 276 4.01 -4.59 5.77
N ALA A 277 3.53 -5.27 6.79
CA ALA A 277 4.14 -5.33 8.11
C ALA A 277 5.62 -5.74 8.02
N GLY A 278 6.49 -4.97 8.70
CA GLY A 278 7.94 -5.21 8.70
C GLY A 278 8.69 -4.79 7.44
N HIS A 279 7.99 -4.21 6.45
CA HIS A 279 8.57 -3.77 5.18
C HIS A 279 8.81 -2.27 5.14
N ARG A 280 9.86 -1.84 4.43
CA ARG A 280 10.10 -0.45 4.03
C ARG A 280 9.75 -0.19 2.58
N ASP A 281 9.57 -1.25 1.82
CA ASP A 281 9.18 -1.19 0.42
C ASP A 281 7.66 -1.26 0.26
N CYS A 282 7.20 -0.63 -0.81
CA CYS A 282 5.83 -0.76 -1.31
C CYS A 282 5.82 -1.47 -2.64
N GLU A 283 4.81 -2.31 -2.85
CA GLU A 283 4.45 -2.81 -4.16
C GLU A 283 3.48 -1.83 -4.82
N VAL A 284 3.71 -1.51 -6.10
CA VAL A 284 2.79 -0.73 -6.91
C VAL A 284 2.30 -1.61 -8.05
N HIS A 285 0.98 -1.79 -8.10
CA HIS A 285 0.29 -2.51 -9.16
C HIS A 285 -0.54 -1.51 -9.96
N ALA A 286 -0.36 -1.45 -11.27
CA ALA A 286 -1.10 -0.54 -12.14
C ALA A 286 -1.82 -1.31 -13.24
N TRP A 287 -3.11 -1.03 -13.40
CA TRP A 287 -3.96 -1.57 -14.46
C TRP A 287 -4.50 -0.45 -15.32
N VAL A 288 -4.55 -0.70 -16.62
CA VAL A 288 -5.28 0.13 -17.58
C VAL A 288 -6.46 -0.68 -18.15
N ASP A 289 -7.58 -0.04 -18.43
CA ASP A 289 -8.79 -0.74 -18.88
C ASP A 289 -8.73 -1.26 -20.33
N THR A 290 -7.76 -0.77 -21.10
CA THR A 290 -7.50 -1.22 -22.46
C THR A 290 -6.03 -1.60 -22.64
N PRO A 291 -5.68 -2.56 -23.51
CA PRO A 291 -4.28 -2.87 -23.80
C PRO A 291 -3.57 -1.63 -24.36
N ALA A 292 -2.67 -1.07 -23.58
CA ALA A 292 -1.88 0.12 -23.93
C ALA A 292 -0.62 -0.29 -24.70
N LYS A 293 -0.77 -0.73 -25.96
CA LYS A 293 0.34 -1.32 -26.75
C LYS A 293 1.43 -0.30 -27.09
N ASP A 294 1.02 0.93 -27.35
CA ASP A 294 1.90 2.01 -27.81
C ASP A 294 2.13 3.07 -26.73
N VAL A 295 1.48 2.93 -25.57
CA VAL A 295 1.63 3.84 -24.45
C VAL A 295 2.78 3.37 -23.55
N LYS A 296 3.65 4.30 -23.20
CA LYS A 296 4.73 4.06 -22.25
C LYS A 296 4.54 4.89 -21.00
N PHE A 297 5.05 4.34 -19.92
CA PHE A 297 5.05 4.95 -18.61
C PHE A 297 6.49 5.15 -18.13
N ALA A 298 6.68 5.90 -17.05
CA ALA A 298 7.99 6.06 -16.43
C ALA A 298 7.85 6.08 -14.92
N THR A 299 8.87 5.57 -14.25
CA THR A 299 9.06 5.69 -12.81
C THR A 299 10.56 5.69 -12.49
N GLY A 300 10.91 6.01 -11.24
CA GLY A 300 12.32 6.07 -10.84
C GLY A 300 12.54 6.83 -9.55
N VAL A 301 13.69 7.48 -9.43
CA VAL A 301 14.09 8.25 -8.24
C VAL A 301 14.60 9.63 -8.62
N ILE A 302 14.36 10.63 -7.77
CA ILE A 302 14.99 11.95 -7.89
C ILE A 302 16.52 11.82 -7.77
N ASN A 303 17.26 12.65 -8.52
CA ASN A 303 18.71 12.76 -8.39
C ASN A 303 19.07 13.65 -7.19
N LEU A 304 19.67 13.05 -6.17
CA LEU A 304 20.15 13.75 -4.96
C LEU A 304 21.54 14.35 -5.13
N ASN A 305 22.13 14.19 -6.32
CA ASN A 305 23.45 14.73 -6.70
C ASN A 305 24.61 14.23 -5.82
N ASP A 306 24.57 12.97 -5.36
CA ASP A 306 25.67 12.35 -4.61
C ASP A 306 26.01 10.98 -5.20
N LYS A 307 25.39 9.89 -4.76
CA LYS A 307 25.73 8.53 -5.20
C LYS A 307 24.52 7.80 -5.75
N MET A 308 24.61 7.39 -7.00
CA MET A 308 23.58 6.57 -7.64
C MET A 308 24.09 5.16 -7.93
N TYR A 309 23.14 4.24 -8.07
CA TYR A 309 23.34 2.89 -8.55
C TYR A 309 22.23 2.50 -9.51
N SER A 310 22.60 1.94 -10.66
CA SER A 310 21.68 1.23 -11.55
C SER A 310 22.29 -0.12 -11.94
N ASP A 311 21.48 -1.15 -12.09
CA ASP A 311 21.90 -2.43 -12.69
C ASP A 311 21.58 -2.50 -14.19
N HIS A 312 20.98 -1.43 -14.73
CA HIS A 312 20.48 -1.32 -16.10
C HIS A 312 19.46 -2.41 -16.49
N ARG A 313 18.82 -3.02 -15.50
CA ARG A 313 17.86 -4.12 -15.63
C ARG A 313 16.67 -3.97 -14.69
N GLY A 314 16.30 -2.72 -14.42
CA GLY A 314 15.13 -2.37 -13.62
C GLY A 314 15.40 -1.87 -12.21
N LEU A 315 16.58 -2.09 -11.64
CA LEU A 315 16.94 -1.57 -10.32
C LEU A 315 17.70 -0.26 -10.44
N VAL A 316 17.15 0.80 -9.88
CA VAL A 316 17.82 2.09 -9.73
C VAL A 316 17.65 2.61 -8.32
N GLY A 317 18.65 3.32 -7.81
CA GLY A 317 18.58 4.01 -6.54
C GLY A 317 19.57 5.14 -6.40
N ASP A 318 19.32 5.97 -5.44
CA ASP A 318 20.15 7.12 -5.10
C ASP A 318 20.37 7.18 -3.60
N TRP A 319 21.46 7.82 -3.20
CA TRP A 319 21.82 8.09 -1.81
C TRP A 319 22.41 9.48 -1.72
N GLY A 320 21.75 10.40 -1.03
CA GLY A 320 22.27 11.76 -0.90
C GLY A 320 21.45 12.63 0.02
N GLY A 321 21.93 13.84 0.24
CA GLY A 321 21.31 14.81 1.14
C GLY A 321 20.26 15.66 0.46
N ASN A 322 19.08 15.77 1.07
CA ASN A 322 17.95 16.59 0.63
C ASN A 322 17.49 17.56 1.73
N TRP A 323 16.82 18.63 1.35
CA TRP A 323 16.13 19.56 2.25
C TRP A 323 14.63 19.34 2.10
N PRO A 324 13.92 18.83 3.12
CA PRO A 324 12.49 18.50 3.01
C PRO A 324 11.59 19.67 2.60
N ASN A 325 11.96 20.89 3.00
CA ASN A 325 11.25 22.11 2.58
C ASN A 325 12.00 22.87 1.45
N GLY A 326 12.88 22.18 0.73
CA GLY A 326 13.61 22.73 -0.41
C GLY A 326 14.39 24.00 -0.08
N ALA A 327 14.19 25.05 -0.87
CA ALA A 327 14.91 26.32 -0.72
C ALA A 327 14.71 27.00 0.65
N LYS A 328 13.56 26.79 1.32
CA LYS A 328 13.32 27.39 2.65
C LYS A 328 14.30 26.87 3.69
N ASP A 329 14.52 25.56 3.74
CA ASP A 329 15.46 24.94 4.67
C ASP A 329 16.90 25.31 4.33
N SER A 330 17.25 25.37 3.04
CA SER A 330 18.55 25.82 2.57
C SER A 330 18.86 27.27 3.01
N ILE A 331 17.89 28.17 2.80
CA ILE A 331 18.06 29.61 3.22
C ILE A 331 18.14 29.72 4.74
N ALA A 332 17.42 28.88 5.48
CA ALA A 332 17.46 28.83 6.93
C ALA A 332 18.76 28.19 7.48
N GLY A 333 19.66 27.71 6.62
CA GLY A 333 20.91 27.06 7.02
C GLY A 333 20.70 25.70 7.73
N LYS A 334 19.57 25.03 7.51
CA LYS A 334 19.33 23.72 8.10
C LYS A 334 20.25 22.66 7.47
N PRO A 335 20.65 21.62 8.23
CA PRO A 335 21.37 20.50 7.65
C PRO A 335 20.47 19.76 6.66
N LYS A 336 21.08 19.15 5.65
CA LYS A 336 20.39 18.18 4.80
C LYS A 336 20.12 16.91 5.60
N ILE A 337 19.01 16.27 5.27
CA ILE A 337 18.72 14.89 5.70
C ILE A 337 19.22 13.97 4.60
N VAL A 338 20.01 12.97 4.94
CA VAL A 338 20.45 11.97 3.98
C VAL A 338 19.39 10.92 3.81
N VAL A 339 18.99 10.67 2.56
CA VAL A 339 18.02 9.65 2.19
C VAL A 339 18.62 8.67 1.19
N GLY A 340 18.23 7.41 1.30
CA GLY A 340 18.46 6.38 0.31
C GLY A 340 17.14 6.02 -0.37
N LEU A 341 17.11 6.09 -1.70
CA LEU A 341 15.94 5.83 -2.53
C LEU A 341 16.20 4.61 -3.40
N ALA A 342 15.16 3.82 -3.68
CA ALA A 342 15.24 2.67 -4.59
C ALA A 342 13.92 2.42 -5.31
N VAL A 343 14.02 2.11 -6.60
CA VAL A 343 12.93 1.57 -7.42
C VAL A 343 13.40 0.30 -8.11
N ASN A 344 12.58 -0.73 -8.14
CA ASN A 344 12.78 -1.94 -8.91
C ASN A 344 11.61 -2.20 -9.84
N VAL A 345 11.85 -2.12 -11.14
CA VAL A 345 10.91 -2.50 -12.19
C VAL A 345 11.26 -3.90 -12.67
N PRO A 346 10.35 -4.89 -12.63
CA PRO A 346 10.61 -6.19 -13.23
C PRO A 346 11.04 -6.07 -14.69
N GLU A 347 12.12 -6.77 -15.07
CA GLU A 347 12.79 -6.61 -16.38
C GLU A 347 11.82 -6.74 -17.56
N LYS A 348 10.80 -7.56 -17.47
CA LYS A 348 9.77 -7.74 -18.50
C LYS A 348 8.93 -6.49 -18.79
N TYR A 349 8.94 -5.49 -17.94
CA TYR A 349 8.25 -4.22 -18.14
C TYR A 349 9.21 -3.09 -18.54
N VAL A 350 10.52 -3.29 -18.47
CA VAL A 350 11.51 -2.28 -18.80
C VAL A 350 11.58 -2.11 -20.33
N ASP A 351 11.37 -0.89 -20.81
CA ASP A 351 11.59 -0.51 -22.20
C ASP A 351 12.98 0.12 -22.39
N SER A 352 13.31 1.09 -21.56
CA SER A 352 14.59 1.81 -21.64
C SER A 352 14.93 2.52 -20.32
N GLU A 353 16.19 2.93 -20.21
CA GLU A 353 16.72 3.77 -19.13
C GLU A 353 17.25 5.06 -19.75
N PRO A 354 16.45 6.15 -19.79
CA PRO A 354 16.87 7.40 -20.41
C PRO A 354 17.98 8.09 -19.61
N THR A 355 18.97 8.62 -20.29
CA THR A 355 20.11 9.34 -19.71
C THR A 355 20.03 10.86 -19.90
N THR A 356 18.94 11.34 -20.48
CA THR A 356 18.73 12.77 -20.79
C THR A 356 18.23 13.58 -19.61
N GLU A 357 17.58 12.94 -18.65
CA GLU A 357 17.08 13.57 -17.44
C GLU A 357 18.22 13.83 -16.45
N LYS A 358 18.37 15.08 -16.01
CA LYS A 358 19.44 15.48 -15.08
C LYS A 358 19.00 15.45 -13.62
N ASP A 359 17.72 15.65 -13.38
CA ASP A 359 17.16 15.82 -12.04
C ASP A 359 16.58 14.52 -11.47
N GLN A 360 16.61 13.44 -12.26
CA GLN A 360 16.02 12.15 -11.88
C GLN A 360 16.61 11.01 -12.71
N TYR A 361 16.58 9.81 -12.13
CA TYR A 361 16.94 8.55 -12.79
C TYR A 361 15.69 7.72 -13.03
N LEU A 362 15.43 7.34 -14.27
CA LEU A 362 14.16 6.76 -14.69
C LEU A 362 14.35 5.39 -15.38
N TYR A 363 13.32 4.57 -15.24
CA TYR A 363 13.00 3.52 -16.21
C TYR A 363 11.72 3.89 -16.95
N VAL A 364 11.77 3.81 -18.29
CA VAL A 364 10.59 3.82 -19.13
C VAL A 364 10.03 2.40 -19.15
N MET A 365 8.72 2.29 -19.05
CA MET A 365 8.03 1.02 -18.88
C MET A 365 6.92 0.83 -19.91
N HIS A 366 6.59 -0.42 -20.19
CA HIS A 366 5.44 -0.84 -20.98
C HIS A 366 4.66 -1.96 -20.26
N THR A 367 3.43 -2.21 -20.68
CA THR A 367 2.57 -3.26 -20.10
C THR A 367 2.88 -4.68 -20.62
N ALA A 368 3.99 -4.89 -21.32
CA ALA A 368 4.34 -6.15 -21.98
C ALA A 368 3.23 -6.67 -22.94
N GLY A 369 2.49 -5.75 -23.58
CA GLY A 369 1.39 -6.06 -24.51
C GLY A 369 0.06 -6.39 -23.83
N GLY A 370 -0.01 -6.32 -22.50
CA GLY A 370 -1.22 -6.49 -21.70
C GLY A 370 -1.82 -5.17 -21.22
N ASN A 371 -2.51 -5.24 -20.12
CA ASN A 371 -3.16 -4.11 -19.44
C ASN A 371 -2.69 -3.92 -17.98
N TYR A 372 -1.52 -4.45 -17.63
CA TYR A 372 -0.99 -4.47 -16.28
C TYR A 372 0.53 -4.29 -16.27
N LEU A 373 1.01 -3.56 -15.29
CA LEU A 373 2.41 -3.49 -14.91
C LEU A 373 2.54 -3.38 -13.38
N THR A 374 3.73 -3.69 -12.87
CA THR A 374 4.04 -3.55 -11.45
C THR A 374 5.49 -3.14 -11.27
N TYR A 375 5.76 -2.49 -10.15
CA TYR A 375 7.12 -2.18 -9.69
C TYR A 375 7.13 -2.04 -8.17
N ASN A 376 8.31 -1.94 -7.60
CA ASN A 376 8.48 -1.76 -6.16
C ASN A 376 9.30 -0.49 -5.90
N MET A 377 9.02 0.18 -4.79
CA MET A 377 9.75 1.35 -4.32
C MET A 377 10.10 1.22 -2.85
N ALA A 378 11.24 1.77 -2.43
CA ALA A 378 11.69 1.72 -1.04
C ALA A 378 12.55 2.91 -0.69
N PHE A 379 12.57 3.30 0.59
CA PHE A 379 13.51 4.31 1.07
C PHE A 379 14.04 4.01 2.47
N THR A 380 15.09 4.74 2.83
CA THR A 380 15.67 4.85 4.17
C THR A 380 16.16 6.29 4.39
N CYS A 381 16.42 6.67 5.63
CA CYS A 381 17.05 7.95 5.94
C CYS A 381 18.04 7.81 7.10
N ASP A 382 18.93 8.79 7.24
CA ASP A 382 19.94 8.82 8.30
C ASP A 382 19.39 9.04 9.71
N LYS A 383 18.10 9.37 9.83
CA LYS A 383 17.41 9.45 11.12
C LYS A 383 17.20 8.08 11.75
N GLU A 384 17.13 7.01 10.95
CA GLU A 384 16.79 5.66 11.41
C GLU A 384 17.88 5.07 12.30
N THR A 385 17.57 4.70 13.55
CA THR A 385 18.50 3.96 14.43
C THR A 385 18.74 2.52 13.97
N PHE A 386 17.90 2.05 13.06
CA PHE A 386 17.88 0.69 12.49
C PHE A 386 18.16 0.67 10.97
N GLY A 387 18.43 1.83 10.38
CA GLY A 387 18.65 2.01 8.94
C GLY A 387 20.09 1.72 8.51
N TYR A 388 20.45 2.25 7.36
CA TYR A 388 21.74 2.07 6.71
C TYR A 388 22.65 3.28 6.96
N LYS A 389 23.94 3.03 7.12
CA LYS A 389 24.91 4.05 7.51
C LYS A 389 25.46 4.84 6.33
N ASP A 390 25.49 4.22 5.16
CA ASP A 390 26.06 4.82 3.96
C ASP A 390 25.46 4.19 2.67
N ALA A 391 25.81 4.80 1.54
CA ALA A 391 25.38 4.33 0.23
C ALA A 391 25.80 2.89 -0.07
N LYS A 392 26.93 2.42 0.45
CA LYS A 392 27.39 1.05 0.21
C LYS A 392 26.47 0.02 0.86
N GLU A 393 26.07 0.26 2.11
CA GLU A 393 25.13 -0.60 2.82
C GLU A 393 23.75 -0.56 2.14
N TRP A 394 23.26 0.64 1.77
CA TRP A 394 22.02 0.81 1.06
C TRP A 394 21.98 0.06 -0.28
N PHE A 395 23.00 0.27 -1.13
CA PHE A 395 23.07 -0.42 -2.43
C PHE A 395 23.28 -1.92 -2.31
N ALA A 396 23.93 -2.40 -1.23
CA ALA A 396 24.02 -3.82 -0.95
C ALA A 396 22.64 -4.40 -0.59
N TRP A 397 21.87 -3.68 0.23
CA TRP A 397 20.48 -4.04 0.52
C TRP A 397 19.62 -4.05 -0.73
N MET A 398 19.67 -3.02 -1.57
CA MET A 398 18.91 -2.94 -2.83
C MET A 398 19.14 -4.16 -3.73
N LYS A 399 20.39 -4.59 -3.85
CA LYS A 399 20.75 -5.79 -4.65
C LYS A 399 20.17 -7.07 -4.07
N GLN A 400 20.20 -7.20 -2.74
CA GLN A 400 19.60 -8.33 -2.05
C GLN A 400 18.06 -8.28 -2.17
N TRP A 401 17.46 -7.12 -1.99
CA TRP A 401 16.02 -6.88 -2.16
C TRP A 401 15.54 -7.26 -3.57
N LYS A 402 16.21 -6.77 -4.63
CA LYS A 402 15.91 -7.20 -6.01
C LYS A 402 15.98 -8.72 -6.15
N LYS A 403 17.02 -9.35 -5.60
CA LYS A 403 17.17 -10.79 -5.65
C LYS A 403 16.01 -11.52 -4.97
N GLU A 404 15.46 -10.97 -3.90
CA GLU A 404 14.30 -11.53 -3.20
C GLU A 404 13.00 -11.32 -3.99
N LEU A 405 12.84 -10.18 -4.66
CA LEU A 405 11.72 -9.90 -5.57
C LEU A 405 11.75 -10.80 -6.81
N ASP A 406 12.93 -11.01 -7.40
CA ASP A 406 13.12 -11.90 -8.56
C ASP A 406 12.97 -13.39 -8.20
N ASN A 407 13.03 -13.74 -6.91
CA ASN A 407 12.92 -15.10 -6.40
C ASN A 407 11.89 -15.17 -5.25
N PRO A 408 10.62 -14.99 -5.52
CA PRO A 408 9.59 -15.00 -4.49
C PRO A 408 9.51 -16.35 -3.78
N VAL A 409 9.02 -16.36 -2.55
CA VAL A 409 8.65 -17.58 -1.85
C VAL A 409 7.56 -18.29 -2.66
N THR A 410 7.77 -19.57 -2.97
CA THR A 410 6.73 -20.32 -3.68
C THR A 410 5.62 -20.74 -2.72
N VAL A 411 4.38 -20.58 -3.18
CA VAL A 411 3.16 -20.93 -2.45
C VAL A 411 2.48 -22.06 -3.19
N THR A 412 2.23 -23.18 -2.51
CA THR A 412 1.44 -24.30 -3.03
C THR A 412 0.28 -24.57 -2.08
N ILE A 413 -0.93 -24.67 -2.60
CA ILE A 413 -2.17 -24.91 -1.83
C ILE A 413 -2.67 -26.31 -2.15
N GLU A 414 -2.99 -27.10 -1.10
CA GLU A 414 -3.57 -28.44 -1.15
C GLU A 414 -4.91 -28.49 -0.43
#